data_60bbca353877c49cd8309e5756e0470d
#
_entry.id   60bbca353877c49cd8309e5756e0470d
#
_cell.length_a   1.000
_cell.length_b   1.000
_cell.length_c   1.000
_cell.angle_alpha   90.00
_cell.angle_beta   90.00
_cell.angle_gamma   90.00
#
_symmetry.space_group_name_H-M   'P 1'
#
loop_
_entity.id
_entity.type
_entity.pdbx_description
1 polymer ?
#
loop_
_entity_poly.entity_id
_entity_poly.type
_entity_poly.pdbx_seq_one_letter_code
_entity_poly.pdbx_strand_id
1 'polypeptide(L)'
;PSGGATMFELPGDEADEPEMVKEFSAVILHHHPVLQYYKEKYTGGSNPPDCGSFDGVTGEGTPGGVCAQCPLNQFGSGENNSKACKTRRRVFLLREGELFPLILSLPTGSMREFSRYIKRLLSKGKKSNMVVTRFSLKKATNASGIAYSQAQFTIDRPLTSEEQILINRLSEQVKQYSRRVGFDTEEPAEAGPLVDPETGEIVEPLQ
;
A
#
# COMPACT_ATOMS: atom_id res chain seq x y z
N PRO A 1 2.84 -11.14 -5.34
CA PRO A 1 3.22 -12.13 -6.33
C PRO A 1 4.50 -11.71 -7.06
N SER A 2 5.42 -12.65 -7.25
CA SER A 2 6.73 -12.45 -7.90
C SER A 2 6.83 -13.28 -9.17
N GLY A 3 7.87 -13.03 -10.01
CA GLY A 3 8.19 -13.88 -11.13
C GLY A 3 7.14 -13.98 -12.26
N GLY A 4 6.21 -13.04 -12.34
CA GLY A 4 5.12 -13.05 -13.33
C GLY A 4 3.94 -13.96 -12.94
N ALA A 5 3.79 -14.29 -11.67
CA ALA A 5 2.60 -14.96 -11.16
C ALA A 5 1.34 -14.13 -11.44
N THR A 6 0.22 -14.81 -11.71
CA THR A 6 -1.07 -14.18 -12.06
C THR A 6 -2.15 -14.40 -11.00
N MET A 7 -1.75 -14.73 -9.79
CA MET A 7 -2.63 -14.90 -8.64
C MET A 7 -2.20 -13.96 -7.52
N PHE A 8 -3.18 -13.40 -6.83
CA PHE A 8 -2.98 -12.69 -5.57
C PHE A 8 -2.99 -13.69 -4.44
N GLU A 9 -2.30 -13.32 -3.40
CA GLU A 9 -2.30 -13.97 -2.10
C GLU A 9 -2.98 -12.97 -1.16
N LEU A 10 -4.17 -13.30 -0.71
CA LEU A 10 -4.97 -12.48 0.20
C LEU A 10 -4.96 -13.11 1.59
N PRO A 11 -5.09 -12.31 2.66
CA PRO A 11 -5.35 -12.87 3.98
C PRO A 11 -6.57 -13.77 3.94
N GLY A 12 -6.43 -15.01 4.39
CA GLY A 12 -7.54 -15.95 4.55
C GLY A 12 -8.23 -15.78 5.90
N ASP A 13 -9.25 -16.60 6.15
CA ASP A 13 -9.97 -16.62 7.43
C ASP A 13 -9.07 -17.13 8.57
N GLU A 14 -8.12 -18.00 8.26
CA GLU A 14 -7.09 -18.45 9.17
C GLU A 14 -5.76 -17.76 8.86
N ALA A 15 -5.02 -17.36 9.91
CA ALA A 15 -3.81 -16.55 9.78
C ALA A 15 -2.71 -17.22 8.92
N ASP A 16 -2.68 -18.54 8.89
CA ASP A 16 -1.64 -19.31 8.20
C ASP A 16 -2.04 -19.85 6.82
N GLU A 17 -3.30 -19.63 6.38
CA GLU A 17 -3.79 -20.10 5.08
C GLU A 17 -4.24 -18.94 4.18
N PRO A 18 -3.31 -18.38 3.37
CA PRO A 18 -3.67 -17.32 2.43
C PRO A 18 -4.58 -17.84 1.31
N GLU A 19 -5.57 -17.04 0.96
CA GLU A 19 -6.45 -17.30 -0.17
C GLU A 19 -5.77 -16.92 -1.50
N MET A 20 -5.61 -17.89 -2.40
CA MET A 20 -5.03 -17.67 -3.72
C MET A 20 -6.12 -17.36 -4.75
N VAL A 21 -6.19 -16.10 -5.21
CA VAL A 21 -7.23 -15.66 -6.16
C VAL A 21 -6.63 -15.07 -7.43
N LYS A 22 -7.27 -15.28 -8.58
CA LYS A 22 -6.89 -14.67 -9.85
C LYS A 22 -7.31 -13.20 -9.95
N GLU A 23 -8.43 -12.88 -9.35
CA GLU A 23 -8.99 -11.54 -9.29
C GLU A 23 -9.81 -11.36 -8.02
N PHE A 24 -9.94 -10.13 -7.57
CA PHE A 24 -10.83 -9.75 -6.48
C PHE A 24 -11.38 -8.34 -6.70
N SER A 25 -12.48 -8.01 -6.05
CA SER A 25 -13.11 -6.71 -6.10
C SER A 25 -13.02 -6.00 -4.74
N ALA A 26 -12.70 -4.71 -4.77
CA ALA A 26 -12.60 -3.88 -3.57
C ALA A 26 -12.82 -2.40 -3.89
N VAL A 27 -13.19 -1.63 -2.88
CA VAL A 27 -13.24 -0.16 -2.97
C VAL A 27 -11.87 0.41 -2.60
N ILE A 28 -11.33 1.30 -3.43
CA ILE A 28 -10.12 2.04 -3.11
C ILE A 28 -10.49 3.22 -2.20
N LEU A 29 -10.25 3.09 -0.90
CA LEU A 29 -10.54 4.13 0.08
C LEU A 29 -9.60 5.33 -0.07
N HIS A 30 -8.30 5.04 -0.13
CA HIS A 30 -7.24 6.05 -0.25
C HIS A 30 -6.01 5.46 -0.92
N HIS A 31 -5.17 6.31 -1.50
CA HIS A 31 -3.86 5.90 -1.99
C HIS A 31 -2.88 7.07 -1.99
N HIS A 32 -1.62 6.78 -1.73
CA HIS A 32 -0.54 7.77 -1.76
C HIS A 32 0.78 7.15 -2.22
N PRO A 33 1.72 7.95 -2.74
CA PRO A 33 3.07 7.46 -3.04
C PRO A 33 3.81 7.17 -1.75
N VAL A 34 4.71 6.18 -1.79
CA VAL A 34 5.73 5.91 -0.80
C VAL A 34 7.07 5.74 -1.50
N LEU A 35 8.15 6.13 -0.84
CA LEU A 35 9.49 5.96 -1.34
C LEU A 35 10.22 4.99 -0.42
N GLN A 36 10.99 4.06 -1.01
CA GLN A 36 11.71 3.04 -0.28
C GLN A 36 13.09 2.84 -0.89
N TYR A 37 14.11 2.90 -0.05
CA TYR A 37 15.47 2.61 -0.42
C TYR A 37 15.99 1.44 0.41
N TYR A 38 16.58 0.48 -0.27
CA TYR A 38 17.29 -0.66 0.32
C TYR A 38 18.72 -0.63 -0.18
N LYS A 39 19.67 -0.60 0.73
CA LYS A 39 21.12 -0.64 0.41
C LYS A 39 21.49 -2.00 -0.16
N GLU A 40 20.97 -3.05 0.44
CA GLU A 40 21.19 -4.42 0.00
C GLU A 40 20.04 -4.91 -0.89
N LYS A 41 20.32 -5.86 -1.78
CA LYS A 41 19.27 -6.50 -2.58
C LYS A 41 18.33 -7.25 -1.66
N TYR A 42 17.03 -7.08 -1.89
CA TYR A 42 16.01 -7.83 -1.18
C TYR A 42 16.20 -9.33 -1.38
N THR A 43 16.42 -10.04 -0.28
CA THR A 43 16.67 -11.49 -0.24
C THR A 43 15.48 -12.31 0.25
N GLY A 44 14.35 -11.66 0.50
CA GLY A 44 13.15 -12.23 1.13
C GLY A 44 13.06 -11.84 2.60
N GLY A 45 11.86 -12.00 3.18
CA GLY A 45 11.58 -11.63 4.56
C GLY A 45 11.02 -10.20 4.71
N SER A 46 10.76 -9.81 5.96
CA SER A 46 10.12 -8.55 6.33
C SER A 46 11.15 -7.51 6.76
N ASN A 47 12.16 -7.23 5.91
CA ASN A 47 13.15 -6.22 6.24
C ASN A 47 12.61 -4.81 5.98
N PRO A 48 12.63 -3.91 6.97
CA PRO A 48 12.30 -2.51 6.75
C PRO A 48 13.30 -1.87 5.79
N PRO A 49 12.90 -0.85 5.01
CA PRO A 49 13.83 -0.14 4.16
C PRO A 49 14.85 0.65 4.99
N ASP A 50 16.09 0.77 4.49
CA ASP A 50 17.11 1.62 5.11
C ASP A 50 16.69 3.09 5.16
N CYS A 51 15.94 3.53 4.15
CA CYS A 51 15.29 4.84 4.13
C CYS A 51 13.90 4.71 3.51
N GLY A 52 12.89 5.24 4.18
CA GLY A 52 11.51 5.23 3.74
C GLY A 52 10.85 6.59 3.84
N SER A 53 9.90 6.87 2.94
CA SER A 53 9.05 8.05 3.03
C SER A 53 7.59 7.66 2.87
N PHE A 54 6.78 8.00 3.87
CA PHE A 54 5.35 7.71 3.89
C PHE A 54 4.50 8.80 3.25
N ASP A 55 5.05 10.00 3.12
CA ASP A 55 4.39 11.15 2.50
C ASP A 55 4.89 11.43 1.07
N GLY A 56 5.99 10.76 0.67
CA GLY A 56 6.69 11.00 -0.58
C GLY A 56 7.53 12.28 -0.59
N VAL A 57 7.66 12.96 0.56
CA VAL A 57 8.34 14.26 0.71
C VAL A 57 9.55 14.14 1.63
N THR A 58 9.36 13.60 2.82
CA THR A 58 10.41 13.47 3.84
C THR A 58 10.77 12.01 4.04
N GLY A 59 12.05 11.68 3.94
CA GLY A 59 12.60 10.35 4.20
C GLY A 59 13.04 10.20 5.65
N GLU A 60 12.70 9.06 6.24
CA GLU A 60 13.15 8.59 7.55
C GLU A 60 14.18 7.47 7.38
N GLY A 61 15.20 7.40 8.22
CA GLY A 61 16.29 6.42 8.13
C GLY A 61 17.54 7.00 7.47
N THR A 62 18.30 6.16 6.74
CA THR A 62 19.57 6.56 6.11
C THR A 62 19.46 6.49 4.59
N PRO A 63 19.64 7.62 3.86
CA PRO A 63 20.16 8.91 4.29
C PRO A 63 19.16 9.86 4.97
N GLY A 64 17.86 9.64 4.88
CA GLY A 64 16.85 10.53 5.41
C GLY A 64 16.70 11.86 4.65
N GLY A 65 15.92 12.80 5.23
CA GLY A 65 15.79 14.17 4.73
C GLY A 65 14.84 14.35 3.56
N VAL A 66 15.00 15.46 2.83
CA VAL A 66 14.08 15.86 1.75
C VAL A 66 14.25 14.97 0.51
N CYS A 67 13.23 14.17 0.20
CA CYS A 67 13.27 13.19 -0.89
C CYS A 67 13.48 13.79 -2.29
N ALA A 68 13.01 15.01 -2.54
CA ALA A 68 13.20 15.69 -3.83
C ALA A 68 14.67 16.04 -4.11
N GLN A 69 15.46 16.26 -3.06
CA GLN A 69 16.89 16.61 -3.14
C GLN A 69 17.80 15.38 -2.95
N CYS A 70 17.25 14.22 -2.59
CA CYS A 70 18.02 13.03 -2.29
C CYS A 70 18.69 12.48 -3.57
N PRO A 71 20.02 12.26 -3.56
CA PRO A 71 20.74 11.69 -4.69
C PRO A 71 20.23 10.30 -5.10
N LEU A 72 19.79 9.49 -4.14
CA LEU A 72 19.25 8.15 -4.38
C LEU A 72 17.86 8.17 -5.06
N ASN A 73 17.17 9.29 -5.04
CA ASN A 73 15.89 9.50 -5.70
C ASN A 73 16.05 10.13 -7.10
N GLN A 74 17.25 10.23 -7.62
CA GLN A 74 17.52 10.73 -8.97
C GLN A 74 17.72 9.57 -9.95
N PHE A 75 17.35 9.76 -11.24
CA PHE A 75 17.65 8.79 -12.28
C PHE A 75 19.18 8.65 -12.45
N GLY A 76 19.65 7.44 -12.67
CA GLY A 76 21.08 7.13 -12.73
C GLY A 76 21.67 6.72 -11.38
N SER A 77 20.97 6.87 -10.26
CA SER A 77 21.47 6.44 -8.95
C SER A 77 21.37 4.92 -8.73
N GLY A 78 20.59 4.23 -9.53
CA GLY A 78 20.39 2.78 -9.45
C GLY A 78 20.83 2.05 -10.72
N GLU A 79 20.71 0.73 -10.72
CA GLU A 79 21.04 -0.12 -11.87
C GLU A 79 20.22 0.26 -13.11
N ASN A 80 20.82 0.14 -14.31
CA ASN A 80 20.18 0.41 -15.61
C ASN A 80 19.56 1.82 -15.71
N ASN A 81 20.25 2.84 -15.23
CA ASN A 81 19.81 4.22 -15.24
C ASN A 81 18.49 4.46 -14.47
N SER A 82 18.14 3.56 -13.57
CA SER A 82 16.96 3.70 -12.69
C SER A 82 17.28 4.55 -11.45
N LYS A 83 16.27 4.79 -10.61
CA LYS A 83 16.47 5.35 -9.28
C LYS A 83 16.80 4.22 -8.31
N ALA A 84 17.77 4.42 -7.41
CA ALA A 84 18.05 3.51 -6.31
C ALA A 84 16.86 3.49 -5.33
N CYS A 85 16.35 4.67 -4.97
CA CYS A 85 15.11 4.80 -4.19
C CYS A 85 13.90 4.50 -5.08
N LYS A 86 13.14 3.46 -4.72
CA LYS A 86 12.00 2.99 -5.52
C LYS A 86 10.71 3.67 -5.10
N THR A 87 9.97 4.17 -6.08
CA THR A 87 8.62 4.69 -5.84
C THR A 87 7.63 3.53 -5.91
N ARG A 88 6.85 3.39 -4.86
CA ARG A 88 5.71 2.48 -4.78
C ARG A 88 4.45 3.30 -4.52
N ARG A 89 3.29 2.67 -4.61
CA ARG A 89 2.03 3.27 -4.19
C ARG A 89 1.34 2.38 -3.20
N ARG A 90 1.08 2.91 -2.04
CA ARG A 90 0.25 2.27 -1.02
C ARG A 90 -1.21 2.55 -1.36
N VAL A 91 -2.02 1.51 -1.43
CA VAL A 91 -3.44 1.57 -1.77
C VAL A 91 -4.21 0.87 -0.66
N PHE A 92 -5.11 1.59 -0.02
CA PHE A 92 -6.00 1.08 1.03
C PHE A 92 -7.29 0.60 0.38
N LEU A 93 -7.60 -0.67 0.57
CA LEU A 93 -8.68 -1.39 -0.09
C LEU A 93 -9.66 -1.92 0.94
N LEU A 94 -10.95 -1.77 0.69
CA LEU A 94 -12.00 -2.43 1.47
C LEU A 94 -12.71 -3.45 0.60
N ARG A 95 -12.64 -4.72 0.96
CA ARG A 95 -13.41 -5.80 0.33
C ARG A 95 -14.82 -5.83 0.91
N GLU A 96 -15.76 -6.36 0.15
CA GLU A 96 -17.13 -6.61 0.63
C GLU A 96 -17.09 -7.64 1.77
N GLY A 97 -17.79 -7.35 2.86
CA GLY A 97 -17.80 -8.19 4.06
C GLY A 97 -16.65 -7.95 5.05
N GLU A 98 -15.61 -7.22 4.66
CA GLU A 98 -14.47 -6.91 5.53
C GLU A 98 -14.72 -5.66 6.38
N LEU A 99 -14.25 -5.70 7.62
CA LEU A 99 -14.34 -4.55 8.54
C LEU A 99 -13.10 -3.64 8.46
N PHE A 100 -11.95 -4.20 8.11
CA PHE A 100 -10.68 -3.50 8.08
C PHE A 100 -10.13 -3.42 6.65
N PRO A 101 -9.52 -2.29 6.28
CA PRO A 101 -8.92 -2.14 4.97
C PRO A 101 -7.64 -2.96 4.84
N LEU A 102 -7.47 -3.60 3.69
CA LEU A 102 -6.22 -4.21 3.25
C LEU A 102 -5.28 -3.15 2.68
N ILE A 103 -3.99 -3.36 2.82
CA ILE A 103 -2.96 -2.51 2.22
C ILE A 103 -2.32 -3.25 1.04
N LEU A 104 -2.51 -2.69 -0.15
CA LEU A 104 -1.85 -3.16 -1.36
C LEU A 104 -0.67 -2.24 -1.71
N SER A 105 0.54 -2.76 -1.70
CA SER A 105 1.73 -2.05 -2.15
C SER A 105 1.98 -2.30 -3.64
N LEU A 106 1.64 -1.33 -4.48
CA LEU A 106 1.85 -1.43 -5.93
C LEU A 106 3.30 -1.13 -6.29
N PRO A 107 3.99 -2.05 -6.95
CA PRO A 107 5.35 -1.84 -7.44
C PRO A 107 5.37 -0.91 -8.66
N THR A 108 6.54 -0.39 -8.98
CA THR A 108 6.78 0.53 -10.11
C THR A 108 6.20 0.02 -11.43
N GLY A 109 6.31 -1.29 -11.71
CA GLY A 109 5.78 -1.91 -12.93
C GLY A 109 4.27 -1.79 -13.12
N SER A 110 3.51 -1.62 -12.03
CA SER A 110 2.04 -1.46 -12.05
C SER A 110 1.57 -0.01 -11.98
N MET A 111 2.46 0.95 -11.71
CA MET A 111 2.12 2.37 -11.52
C MET A 111 1.47 3.01 -12.73
N ARG A 112 1.94 2.66 -13.94
CA ARG A 112 1.41 3.19 -15.20
C ARG A 112 -0.05 2.77 -15.40
N GLU A 113 -0.37 1.52 -15.16
CA GLU A 113 -1.75 1.00 -15.31
C GLU A 113 -2.67 1.60 -14.25
N PHE A 114 -2.19 1.73 -13.01
CA PHE A 114 -2.94 2.40 -11.95
C PHE A 114 -3.22 3.88 -12.30
N SER A 115 -2.23 4.61 -12.76
CA SER A 115 -2.39 6.02 -13.15
C SER A 115 -3.37 6.18 -14.32
N ARG A 116 -3.36 5.27 -15.29
CA ARG A 116 -4.33 5.24 -16.39
C ARG A 116 -5.75 4.99 -15.89
N TYR A 117 -5.89 4.07 -14.94
CA TYR A 117 -7.18 3.76 -14.33
C TYR A 117 -7.75 4.96 -13.60
N ILE A 118 -6.96 5.61 -12.72
CA ILE A 118 -7.38 6.80 -11.98
C ILE A 118 -7.76 7.95 -12.94
N LYS A 119 -6.96 8.19 -13.99
CA LYS A 119 -7.28 9.21 -15.01
C LYS A 119 -8.62 8.92 -15.71
N ARG A 120 -8.91 7.64 -16.03
CA ARG A 120 -10.20 7.25 -16.62
C ARG A 120 -11.38 7.47 -15.68
N LEU A 121 -11.20 7.26 -14.38
CA LEU A 121 -12.24 7.57 -13.38
C LEU A 121 -12.50 9.09 -13.35
N LEU A 122 -11.43 9.88 -13.23
CA LEU A 122 -11.54 11.33 -13.16
C LEU A 122 -12.17 11.93 -14.42
N SER A 123 -11.85 11.41 -15.62
CA SER A 123 -12.47 11.87 -16.86
C SER A 123 -13.98 11.59 -16.93
N LYS A 124 -14.47 10.66 -16.10
CA LYS A 124 -15.91 10.36 -15.94
C LYS A 124 -16.52 11.04 -14.70
N GLY A 125 -15.83 12.00 -14.09
CA GLY A 125 -16.28 12.69 -12.88
C GLY A 125 -16.31 11.81 -11.63
N LYS A 126 -15.59 10.66 -11.62
CA LYS A 126 -15.59 9.72 -10.51
C LYS A 126 -14.25 9.73 -9.77
N LYS A 127 -14.29 9.63 -8.45
CA LYS A 127 -13.13 9.35 -7.62
C LYS A 127 -12.96 7.83 -7.43
N SER A 128 -11.80 7.38 -6.99
CA SER A 128 -11.52 5.96 -6.76
C SER A 128 -12.41 5.31 -5.70
N ASN A 129 -12.87 6.09 -4.72
CA ASN A 129 -13.77 5.67 -3.65
C ASN A 129 -15.27 5.78 -4.01
N MET A 130 -15.60 5.97 -5.28
CA MET A 130 -17.00 6.01 -5.77
C MET A 130 -17.40 4.76 -6.55
N VAL A 131 -16.47 3.82 -6.70
CA VAL A 131 -16.68 2.60 -7.47
C VAL A 131 -16.03 1.41 -6.78
N VAL A 132 -16.61 0.25 -6.97
CA VAL A 132 -15.93 -1.03 -6.72
C VAL A 132 -14.98 -1.26 -7.90
N THR A 133 -13.72 -1.52 -7.58
CA THR A 133 -12.66 -1.78 -8.55
C THR A 133 -12.34 -3.26 -8.55
N ARG A 134 -12.29 -3.88 -9.73
CA ARG A 134 -11.79 -5.23 -9.92
C ARG A 134 -10.30 -5.18 -10.20
N PHE A 135 -9.56 -5.97 -9.43
CA PHE A 135 -8.11 -6.15 -9.50
C PHE A 135 -7.80 -7.50 -10.12
N SER A 136 -6.92 -7.52 -11.10
CA SER A 136 -6.38 -8.75 -11.68
C SER A 136 -4.90 -8.59 -12.00
N LEU A 137 -4.23 -9.68 -12.32
CA LEU A 137 -2.82 -9.69 -12.67
C LEU A 137 -2.63 -10.23 -14.08
N LYS A 138 -1.67 -9.65 -14.79
CA LYS A 138 -1.14 -10.24 -16.02
C LYS A 138 0.38 -10.36 -15.95
N LYS A 139 0.90 -11.36 -16.61
CA LYS A 139 2.35 -11.49 -16.85
C LYS A 139 2.79 -10.41 -17.83
N ALA A 140 3.83 -9.69 -17.50
CA ALA A 140 4.46 -8.71 -18.36
C ALA A 140 5.98 -8.91 -18.32
N THR A 141 6.69 -8.36 -19.29
CA THR A 141 8.16 -8.45 -19.41
C THR A 141 8.72 -7.05 -19.48
N ASN A 142 9.77 -6.78 -18.73
CA ASN A 142 10.47 -5.51 -18.78
C ASN A 142 11.45 -5.44 -19.98
N ALA A 143 12.10 -4.30 -20.16
CA ALA A 143 13.06 -4.08 -21.25
C ALA A 143 14.28 -5.03 -21.19
N SER A 144 14.59 -5.58 -20.02
CA SER A 144 15.67 -6.54 -19.81
C SER A 144 15.23 -8.00 -19.93
N GLY A 145 14.01 -8.28 -20.43
CA GLY A 145 13.49 -9.64 -20.59
C GLY A 145 12.98 -10.30 -19.30
N ILE A 146 12.98 -9.60 -18.16
CA ILE A 146 12.57 -10.18 -16.88
C ILE A 146 11.05 -10.14 -16.77
N ALA A 147 10.44 -11.30 -16.50
CA ALA A 147 9.01 -11.41 -16.27
C ALA A 147 8.60 -10.84 -14.91
N TYR A 148 7.48 -10.13 -14.88
CA TYR A 148 6.90 -9.58 -13.64
C TYR A 148 5.36 -9.61 -13.69
N SER A 149 4.74 -9.53 -12.52
CA SER A 149 3.30 -9.45 -12.35
C SER A 149 2.85 -8.00 -12.43
N GLN A 150 2.00 -7.68 -13.40
CA GLN A 150 1.47 -6.33 -13.59
C GLN A 150 0.01 -6.28 -13.19
N ALA A 151 -0.33 -5.43 -12.23
CA ALA A 151 -1.72 -5.24 -11.80
C ALA A 151 -2.54 -4.53 -12.88
N GLN A 152 -3.78 -4.98 -13.05
CA GLN A 152 -4.79 -4.43 -13.94
C GLN A 152 -5.98 -3.97 -13.10
N PHE A 153 -6.67 -2.93 -13.56
CA PHE A 153 -7.76 -2.28 -12.82
C PHE A 153 -8.92 -2.00 -13.77
N THR A 154 -10.11 -2.48 -13.41
CA THR A 154 -11.34 -2.20 -14.12
C THR A 154 -12.44 -1.81 -13.13
N ILE A 155 -13.43 -1.03 -13.59
CA ILE A 155 -14.63 -0.77 -12.78
C ILE A 155 -15.45 -2.05 -12.77
N ASP A 156 -15.79 -2.53 -11.60
CA ASP A 156 -16.72 -3.64 -11.42
C ASP A 156 -18.16 -3.10 -11.39
N ARG A 157 -18.48 -2.25 -10.43
CA ARG A 157 -19.77 -1.57 -10.32
C ARG A 157 -19.64 -0.19 -9.66
N PRO A 158 -20.60 0.72 -9.86
CA PRO A 158 -20.71 1.91 -9.03
C PRO A 158 -21.15 1.53 -7.62
N LEU A 159 -20.86 2.39 -6.64
CA LEU A 159 -21.43 2.30 -5.31
C LEU A 159 -22.86 2.85 -5.31
N THR A 160 -23.71 2.28 -4.45
CA THR A 160 -25.02 2.86 -4.14
C THR A 160 -24.86 4.13 -3.29
N SER A 161 -25.92 4.93 -3.14
CA SER A 161 -25.88 6.15 -2.33
C SER A 161 -25.57 5.86 -0.85
N GLU A 162 -26.08 4.76 -0.32
CA GLU A 162 -25.84 4.33 1.06
C GLU A 162 -24.39 3.90 1.27
N GLU A 163 -23.88 3.05 0.39
CA GLU A 163 -22.47 2.64 0.39
C GLU A 163 -21.55 3.86 0.29
N GLN A 164 -21.88 4.84 -0.55
CA GLN A 164 -21.06 6.02 -0.76
C GLN A 164 -20.90 6.85 0.51
N ILE A 165 -21.96 6.99 1.33
CA ILE A 165 -21.91 7.71 2.61
C ILE A 165 -20.91 7.04 3.55
N LEU A 166 -21.01 5.72 3.70
CA LEU A 166 -20.11 4.94 4.56
C LEU A 166 -18.66 5.00 4.06
N ILE A 167 -18.47 4.76 2.77
CA ILE A 167 -17.14 4.75 2.14
C ILE A 167 -16.47 6.12 2.23
N ASN A 168 -17.19 7.22 2.09
CA ASN A 168 -16.62 8.55 2.25
C ASN A 168 -16.10 8.78 3.66
N ARG A 169 -16.84 8.37 4.69
CA ARG A 169 -16.40 8.46 6.10
C ARG A 169 -15.13 7.65 6.34
N LEU A 170 -15.11 6.38 5.90
CA LEU A 170 -13.94 5.52 6.02
C LEU A 170 -12.74 6.06 5.25
N SER A 171 -12.95 6.60 4.04
CA SER A 171 -11.89 7.21 3.24
C SER A 171 -11.22 8.39 3.95
N GLU A 172 -11.99 9.26 4.60
CA GLU A 172 -11.41 10.38 5.36
C GLU A 172 -10.65 9.90 6.60
N GLN A 173 -11.14 8.88 7.31
CA GLN A 173 -10.42 8.28 8.43
C GLN A 173 -9.09 7.67 7.96
N VAL A 174 -9.13 6.83 6.94
CA VAL A 174 -7.91 6.20 6.39
C VAL A 174 -6.91 7.25 5.91
N LYS A 175 -7.36 8.33 5.27
CA LYS A 175 -6.50 9.42 4.82
C LYS A 175 -5.76 10.10 5.97
N GLN A 176 -6.41 10.28 7.12
CA GLN A 176 -5.79 10.89 8.31
C GLN A 176 -4.69 10.00 8.89
N TYR A 177 -4.89 8.68 8.89
CA TYR A 177 -3.96 7.72 9.47
C TYR A 177 -2.94 7.15 8.47
N SER A 178 -3.22 7.23 7.18
CA SER A 178 -2.41 6.59 6.13
C SER A 178 -0.92 6.97 6.11
N ARG A 179 -0.59 8.17 6.57
CA ARG A 179 0.79 8.69 6.65
C ARG A 179 1.50 8.28 7.94
N ARG A 180 0.79 7.73 8.92
CA ARG A 180 1.33 7.31 10.22
C ARG A 180 1.61 5.81 10.30
N VAL A 181 1.04 5.02 9.39
CA VAL A 181 1.29 3.57 9.32
C VAL A 181 2.68 3.35 8.75
N GLY A 182 3.61 2.97 9.61
CA GLY A 182 5.01 2.70 9.29
C GLY A 182 5.21 1.55 8.28
N PHE A 183 6.44 1.31 7.91
CA PHE A 183 6.84 0.01 7.34
C PHE A 183 6.80 -0.96 8.51
N ASP A 184 6.02 -2.03 8.41
CA ASP A 184 5.78 -2.96 9.52
C ASP A 184 7.10 -3.33 10.21
N THR A 185 7.36 -2.67 11.31
CA THR A 185 8.09 -3.26 12.40
C THR A 185 7.02 -3.98 13.20
N GLU A 186 7.05 -5.29 13.21
CA GLU A 186 6.34 -6.13 14.18
C GLU A 186 6.95 -5.92 15.58
N GLU A 187 6.97 -4.70 16.05
CA GLU A 187 7.02 -4.47 17.47
C GLU A 187 5.56 -4.30 17.88
N PRO A 188 5.02 -5.24 18.69
CA PRO A 188 3.79 -4.95 19.39
C PRO A 188 4.06 -3.62 20.11
N ALA A 189 3.24 -2.60 19.84
CA ALA A 189 3.23 -1.42 20.67
C ALA A 189 3.18 -1.95 22.10
N GLU A 190 4.27 -1.79 22.84
CA GLU A 190 4.22 -1.96 24.28
C GLU A 190 3.08 -1.05 24.70
N ALA A 191 1.95 -1.66 25.04
CA ALA A 191 0.86 -0.94 25.65
C ALA A 191 1.49 -0.31 26.88
N GLY A 192 1.76 0.98 26.82
CA GLY A 192 2.23 1.70 27.98
C GLY A 192 1.31 1.36 29.14
N PRO A 193 1.80 1.39 30.37
CA PRO A 193 1.03 0.96 31.52
C PRO A 193 -0.34 1.64 31.46
N LEU A 194 -1.42 0.83 31.58
CA LEU A 194 -2.77 1.35 31.67
C LEU A 194 -2.84 2.24 32.92
N VAL A 195 -3.01 3.54 32.68
CA VAL A 195 -3.16 4.53 33.75
C VAL A 195 -4.65 4.80 33.92
N ASP A 196 -5.16 4.66 35.11
CA ASP A 196 -6.53 5.02 35.47
C ASP A 196 -6.69 6.54 35.27
N PRO A 197 -7.62 7.00 34.41
CA PRO A 197 -7.78 8.41 34.10
C PRO A 197 -8.32 9.26 35.26
N GLU A 198 -8.91 8.66 36.31
CA GLU A 198 -9.45 9.38 37.47
C GLU A 198 -8.44 9.45 38.63
N THR A 199 -7.61 8.43 38.82
CA THR A 199 -6.69 8.35 39.96
C THR A 199 -5.23 8.57 39.55
N GLY A 200 -4.88 8.44 38.27
CA GLY A 200 -3.50 8.52 37.78
C GLY A 200 -2.61 7.32 38.19
N GLU A 201 -3.20 6.26 38.74
CA GLU A 201 -2.47 5.06 39.15
C GLU A 201 -2.24 4.11 37.98
N ILE A 202 -1.08 3.43 37.98
CA ILE A 202 -0.74 2.39 37.01
C ILE A 202 -1.51 1.11 37.37
N VAL A 203 -2.39 0.65 36.49
CA VAL A 203 -3.13 -0.59 36.66
C VAL A 203 -2.27 -1.74 36.09
N GLU A 204 -1.74 -2.61 36.94
CA GLU A 204 -1.08 -3.81 36.48
C GLU A 204 -2.09 -4.79 35.88
N PRO A 205 -1.80 -5.42 34.71
CA PRO A 205 -2.66 -6.46 34.16
C PRO A 205 -2.66 -7.67 35.11
N LEU A 206 -3.85 -8.15 35.44
CA LEU A 206 -4.05 -9.38 36.19
C LEU A 206 -3.34 -10.55 35.49
N GLN A 207 -2.46 -11.25 36.21
CA GLN A 207 -1.80 -12.47 35.78
C GLN A 207 -2.76 -13.64 35.58
#